data_cae6c9290643d34c58a5376acff53d37
#
_entry.id   cae6c9290643d34c58a5376acff53d37
#
_cell.length_a   1.000
_cell.length_b   1.000
_cell.length_c   1.000
_cell.angle_alpha   90.00
_cell.angle_beta   90.00
_cell.angle_gamma   90.00
#
_symmetry.space_group_name_H-M   'P 1'
#
loop_
_entity.id
_entity.type
_entity.pdbx_description
1 polymer ?
#
loop_
_entity_poly.entity_id
_entity_poly.type
_entity_poly.pdbx_seq_one_letter_code
_entity_poly.pdbx_strand_id
1 'polypeptide(L)'
;MKLKKIKRMVVAGTAILMTLSLAGCGIGSDSVKLGAAGVGGGYYAFSNAFAQIASSEDEDLDFEVKATAGSTANIRLLSDGYVDMAIAQADLVDAAYNGTGATDKKRYRGYSAVASLYTEACQIVVRSDSGI
;
A
#
# COMPACT_ATOMS: atom_id res chain seq x y z
N MET A 1 -32.69 -41.18 -33.50
CA MET A 1 -32.26 -41.31 -32.08
C MET A 1 -30.78 -40.92 -31.84
N LYS A 2 -29.90 -40.95 -32.85
CA LYS A 2 -28.46 -40.61 -32.71
C LYS A 2 -28.17 -39.09 -32.59
N LEU A 3 -28.89 -38.23 -33.31
CA LEU A 3 -28.63 -36.75 -33.30
C LEU A 3 -28.94 -36.07 -31.97
N LYS A 4 -29.95 -36.53 -31.21
CA LYS A 4 -30.29 -35.99 -29.89
C LYS A 4 -29.21 -36.32 -28.83
N LYS A 5 -28.54 -37.47 -28.94
CA LYS A 5 -27.44 -37.84 -28.03
C LYS A 5 -26.19 -37.02 -28.31
N ILE A 6 -25.86 -36.73 -29.57
CA ILE A 6 -24.73 -35.90 -29.96
C ILE A 6 -24.91 -34.45 -29.48
N LYS A 7 -26.11 -33.86 -29.66
CA LYS A 7 -26.40 -32.51 -29.15
C LYS A 7 -26.26 -32.40 -27.60
N ARG A 8 -26.68 -33.42 -26.86
CA ARG A 8 -26.53 -33.46 -25.40
C ARG A 8 -25.10 -33.60 -24.96
N MET A 9 -24.28 -34.35 -25.70
CA MET A 9 -22.81 -34.48 -25.38
C MET A 9 -22.05 -33.20 -25.70
N VAL A 10 -22.41 -32.48 -26.79
CA VAL A 10 -21.75 -31.20 -27.13
C VAL A 10 -22.14 -30.10 -26.13
N VAL A 11 -23.40 -30.04 -25.67
CA VAL A 11 -23.82 -29.08 -24.63
C VAL A 11 -23.19 -29.37 -23.28
N ALA A 12 -23.02 -30.65 -22.91
CA ALA A 12 -22.34 -31.01 -21.67
C ALA A 12 -20.82 -30.71 -21.72
N GLY A 13 -20.17 -30.92 -22.87
CA GLY A 13 -18.75 -30.61 -23.06
C GLY A 13 -18.45 -29.10 -23.01
N THR A 14 -19.32 -28.26 -23.59
CA THR A 14 -19.17 -26.79 -23.53
C THR A 14 -19.42 -26.22 -22.11
N ALA A 15 -20.33 -26.81 -21.35
CA ALA A 15 -20.58 -26.40 -19.98
C ALA A 15 -19.37 -26.70 -19.06
N ILE A 16 -18.68 -27.82 -19.26
CA ILE A 16 -17.50 -28.20 -18.48
C ILE A 16 -16.29 -27.32 -18.83
N LEU A 17 -16.12 -26.91 -20.11
CA LEU A 17 -15.04 -25.98 -20.48
C LEU A 17 -15.24 -24.56 -19.93
N MET A 18 -16.49 -24.09 -19.76
CA MET A 18 -16.78 -22.77 -19.19
C MET A 18 -16.58 -22.71 -17.67
N THR A 19 -16.67 -23.83 -16.96
CA THR A 19 -16.46 -23.85 -15.51
C THR A 19 -14.97 -23.88 -15.10
N LEU A 20 -14.07 -24.34 -16.00
CA LEU A 20 -12.63 -24.31 -15.74
C LEU A 20 -12.01 -22.92 -15.92
N SER A 21 -12.65 -22.00 -16.63
CA SER A 21 -12.13 -20.65 -16.83
C SER A 21 -12.43 -19.67 -15.69
N LEU A 22 -13.27 -20.05 -14.70
CA LEU A 22 -13.53 -19.20 -13.51
C LEU A 22 -12.60 -19.50 -12.33
N ALA A 23 -11.75 -20.52 -12.40
CA ALA A 23 -10.80 -20.84 -11.34
C ALA A 23 -9.47 -20.05 -11.43
N GLY A 24 -9.35 -19.13 -12.38
CA GLY A 24 -8.15 -18.34 -12.64
C GLY A 24 -8.14 -16.94 -12.07
N CYS A 25 -9.14 -16.52 -11.30
CA CYS A 25 -9.16 -15.20 -10.64
C CYS A 25 -8.99 -15.38 -9.15
N GLY A 26 -7.75 -15.28 -8.65
CA GLY A 26 -7.53 -15.24 -7.22
C GLY A 26 -6.16 -15.72 -6.72
N ILE A 27 -5.11 -15.60 -7.54
CA ILE A 27 -3.78 -15.50 -6.96
C ILE A 27 -3.47 -13.99 -7.01
N GLY A 28 -4.13 -13.23 -6.14
CA GLY A 28 -3.58 -11.96 -5.70
C GLY A 28 -2.29 -12.33 -4.97
N SER A 29 -1.15 -11.90 -5.47
CA SER A 29 0.05 -11.90 -4.65
C SER A 29 -0.32 -11.16 -3.37
N ASP A 30 -0.12 -11.77 -2.21
CA ASP A 30 -0.26 -11.12 -0.90
C ASP A 30 0.88 -10.11 -0.73
N SER A 31 0.96 -9.13 -1.65
CA SER A 31 1.98 -8.10 -1.61
C SER A 31 1.75 -7.20 -0.40
N VAL A 32 2.80 -6.90 0.32
CA VAL A 32 2.80 -5.95 1.43
C VAL A 32 2.61 -4.55 0.87
N LYS A 33 1.49 -3.91 1.20
CA LYS A 33 1.19 -2.54 0.76
C LYS A 33 1.94 -1.54 1.61
N LEU A 34 2.90 -0.84 1.01
CA LEU A 34 3.74 0.14 1.67
C LEU A 34 3.31 1.57 1.30
N GLY A 35 2.67 2.27 2.23
CA GLY A 35 2.29 3.68 2.10
C GLY A 35 3.52 4.59 2.13
N ALA A 36 3.77 5.31 1.03
CA ALA A 36 4.91 6.20 0.89
C ALA A 36 4.50 7.69 0.98
N ALA A 37 4.58 8.39 -0.13
CA ALA A 37 4.11 9.77 -0.30
C ALA A 37 3.95 10.05 -1.81
N GLY A 38 3.96 11.32 -2.20
CA GLY A 38 3.87 11.72 -3.61
C GLY A 38 5.04 11.17 -4.45
N VAL A 39 4.74 10.80 -5.68
CA VAL A 39 5.75 10.35 -6.66
C VAL A 39 6.83 11.41 -6.82
N GLY A 40 8.09 11.01 -6.75
CA GLY A 40 9.25 11.92 -6.79
C GLY A 40 9.68 12.47 -5.43
N GLY A 41 8.94 12.23 -4.35
CA GLY A 41 9.34 12.57 -2.98
C GLY A 41 10.32 11.56 -2.38
N GLY A 42 11.01 11.98 -1.30
CA GLY A 42 12.00 11.15 -0.60
C GLY A 42 11.42 9.83 -0.09
N TYR A 43 10.25 9.86 0.52
CA TYR A 43 9.57 8.63 1.00
C TYR A 43 9.27 7.65 -0.14
N TYR A 44 8.82 8.17 -1.28
CA TYR A 44 8.53 7.32 -2.44
C TYR A 44 9.80 6.67 -3.01
N ALA A 45 10.88 7.45 -3.13
CA ALA A 45 12.18 6.94 -3.57
C ALA A 45 12.74 5.89 -2.60
N PHE A 46 12.71 6.17 -1.29
CA PHE A 46 13.13 5.24 -0.26
C PHE A 46 12.31 3.94 -0.29
N SER A 47 10.98 4.06 -0.35
CA SER A 47 10.08 2.89 -0.35
C SER A 47 10.35 1.96 -1.53
N ASN A 48 10.61 2.51 -2.73
CA ASN A 48 10.94 1.69 -3.89
C ASN A 48 12.30 1.00 -3.75
N ALA A 49 13.31 1.69 -3.24
CA ALA A 49 14.62 1.09 -2.96
C ALA A 49 14.52 -0.01 -1.90
N PHE A 50 13.80 0.25 -0.82
CA PHE A 50 13.54 -0.73 0.23
C PHE A 50 12.82 -1.97 -0.32
N ALA A 51 11.75 -1.78 -1.08
CA ALA A 51 11.00 -2.86 -1.69
C ALA A 51 11.88 -3.75 -2.57
N GLN A 52 12.71 -3.15 -3.43
CA GLN A 52 13.64 -3.89 -4.29
C GLN A 52 14.66 -4.70 -3.50
N ILE A 53 15.25 -4.11 -2.45
CA ILE A 53 16.25 -4.81 -1.63
C ILE A 53 15.58 -5.95 -0.86
N ALA A 54 14.43 -5.69 -0.22
CA ALA A 54 13.75 -6.71 0.57
C ALA A 54 13.30 -7.90 -0.28
N SER A 55 12.73 -7.66 -1.47
CA SER A 55 12.34 -8.74 -2.39
C SER A 55 13.55 -9.45 -3.03
N SER A 56 14.73 -8.85 -3.05
CA SER A 56 15.96 -9.53 -3.49
C SER A 56 16.58 -10.45 -2.43
N GLU A 57 16.33 -10.15 -1.16
CA GLU A 57 16.81 -10.96 -0.03
C GLU A 57 15.84 -12.11 0.33
N ASP A 58 14.56 -11.92 0.03
CA ASP A 58 13.51 -12.92 0.29
C ASP A 58 12.48 -12.89 -0.86
N GLU A 59 12.49 -13.95 -1.69
CA GLU A 59 11.62 -14.09 -2.87
C GLU A 59 10.13 -14.22 -2.49
N ASP A 60 9.82 -14.57 -1.26
CA ASP A 60 8.44 -14.64 -0.74
C ASP A 60 7.89 -13.24 -0.33
N LEU A 61 8.76 -12.23 -0.24
CA LEU A 61 8.38 -10.85 0.05
C LEU A 61 8.14 -10.05 -1.23
N ASP A 62 6.90 -9.68 -1.46
CA ASP A 62 6.50 -8.75 -2.52
C ASP A 62 5.94 -7.47 -1.91
N PHE A 63 6.34 -6.30 -2.45
CA PHE A 63 5.90 -5.00 -1.96
C PHE A 63 5.18 -4.20 -3.03
N GLU A 64 4.00 -3.71 -2.71
CA GLU A 64 3.29 -2.73 -3.52
C GLU A 64 3.45 -1.34 -2.91
N VAL A 65 4.32 -0.50 -3.50
CA VAL A 65 4.53 0.88 -3.03
C VAL A 65 3.36 1.76 -3.47
N LYS A 66 2.62 2.29 -2.50
CA LYS A 66 1.46 3.16 -2.71
C LYS A 66 1.86 4.63 -2.64
N ALA A 67 1.58 5.39 -3.69
CA ALA A 67 1.63 6.85 -3.63
C ALA A 67 0.49 7.36 -2.73
N THR A 68 0.81 8.25 -1.79
CA THR A 68 -0.13 8.80 -0.81
C THR A 68 0.07 10.30 -0.64
N ALA A 69 -0.75 10.91 0.23
CA ALA A 69 -0.59 12.31 0.62
C ALA A 69 0.38 12.50 1.82
N GLY A 70 1.29 11.53 2.07
CA GLY A 70 2.31 11.62 3.12
C GLY A 70 1.84 11.18 4.50
N SER A 71 2.59 11.55 5.55
CA SER A 71 2.51 11.01 6.90
C SER A 71 1.11 10.94 7.49
N THR A 72 0.34 12.02 7.44
CA THR A 72 -1.03 12.05 8.00
C THR A 72 -1.96 11.08 7.29
N ALA A 73 -1.87 10.97 5.96
CA ALA A 73 -2.64 10.00 5.19
C ALA A 73 -2.19 8.57 5.50
N ASN A 74 -0.89 8.35 5.60
CA ASN A 74 -0.29 7.05 5.89
C ASN A 74 -0.75 6.49 7.23
N ILE A 75 -0.77 7.32 8.27
CA ILE A 75 -1.23 6.93 9.61
C ILE A 75 -2.71 6.50 9.57
N ARG A 76 -3.55 7.22 8.83
CA ARG A 76 -4.97 6.86 8.67
C ARG A 76 -5.13 5.55 7.92
N LEU A 77 -4.47 5.42 6.77
CA LEU A 77 -4.51 4.21 5.94
C LEU A 77 -4.03 2.98 6.70
N LEU A 78 -2.98 3.13 7.51
CA LEU A 78 -2.45 2.07 8.36
C LEU A 78 -3.43 1.68 9.47
N SER A 79 -4.00 2.68 10.18
CA SER A 79 -4.98 2.46 11.24
C SER A 79 -6.29 1.84 10.73
N ASP A 80 -6.67 2.14 9.50
CA ASP A 80 -7.88 1.63 8.86
C ASP A 80 -7.63 0.30 8.07
N GLY A 81 -6.39 -0.21 8.05
CA GLY A 81 -6.01 -1.48 7.41
C GLY A 81 -5.95 -1.43 5.88
N TYR A 82 -5.81 -0.25 5.27
CA TYR A 82 -5.67 -0.11 3.81
C TYR A 82 -4.23 -0.30 3.32
N VAL A 83 -3.26 -0.12 4.19
CA VAL A 83 -1.85 -0.44 3.94
C VAL A 83 -1.30 -1.24 5.13
N ASP A 84 -0.29 -2.06 4.88
CA ASP A 84 0.31 -2.95 5.87
C ASP A 84 1.51 -2.30 6.56
N MET A 85 2.22 -1.46 5.82
CA MET A 85 3.35 -0.66 6.28
C MET A 85 3.24 0.77 5.77
N ALA A 86 3.89 1.72 6.45
CA ALA A 86 3.94 3.11 5.99
C ALA A 86 5.13 3.86 6.55
N ILE A 87 5.60 4.87 5.81
CA ILE A 87 6.58 5.85 6.30
C ILE A 87 5.82 7.07 6.83
N ALA A 88 6.19 7.51 8.04
CA ALA A 88 5.57 8.68 8.63
C ALA A 88 6.55 9.42 9.56
N GLN A 89 6.35 10.72 9.71
CA GLN A 89 7.09 11.55 10.66
C GLN A 89 6.73 11.20 12.09
N ALA A 90 7.72 11.12 12.97
CA ALA A 90 7.55 10.67 14.35
C ALA A 90 6.63 11.59 15.18
N ASP A 91 6.71 12.90 14.98
CA ASP A 91 5.84 13.88 15.64
C ASP A 91 4.37 13.74 15.23
N LEU A 92 4.09 13.45 13.95
CA LEU A 92 2.74 13.20 13.46
C LEU A 92 2.20 11.84 13.94
N VAL A 93 3.06 10.83 14.07
CA VAL A 93 2.71 9.54 14.67
C VAL A 93 2.31 9.72 16.13
N ASP A 94 3.10 10.45 16.92
CA ASP A 94 2.81 10.75 18.32
C ASP A 94 1.50 11.54 18.46
N ALA A 95 1.35 12.61 17.69
CA ALA A 95 0.15 13.45 17.70
C ALA A 95 -1.11 12.66 17.34
N ALA A 96 -1.05 11.80 16.32
CA ALA A 96 -2.15 10.95 15.91
C ALA A 96 -2.47 9.89 16.97
N TYR A 97 -1.45 9.28 17.55
CA TYR A 97 -1.61 8.29 18.61
C TYR A 97 -2.29 8.88 19.86
N ASN A 98 -1.93 10.09 20.24
CA ASN A 98 -2.48 10.78 21.42
C ASN A 98 -3.73 11.61 21.14
N GLY A 99 -4.07 11.86 19.86
CA GLY A 99 -5.20 12.72 19.48
C GLY A 99 -4.93 14.18 19.75
N THR A 100 -3.68 14.63 19.59
CA THR A 100 -3.21 16.00 19.83
C THR A 100 -2.88 16.74 18.53
N GLY A 101 -3.21 16.16 17.37
CA GLY A 101 -2.95 16.79 16.07
C GLY A 101 -3.63 18.15 15.92
N ALA A 102 -2.97 19.06 15.21
CA ALA A 102 -3.45 20.44 15.03
C ALA A 102 -4.78 20.49 14.26
N THR A 103 -4.95 19.66 13.24
CA THR A 103 -6.12 19.65 12.36
C THR A 103 -7.06 18.47 12.61
N ASP A 104 -6.54 17.37 13.14
CA ASP A 104 -7.29 16.15 13.40
C ASP A 104 -6.94 15.64 14.81
N LYS A 105 -7.93 15.71 15.70
CA LYS A 105 -7.83 15.26 17.09
C LYS A 105 -8.32 13.82 17.29
N LYS A 106 -8.62 13.10 16.21
CA LYS A 106 -8.96 11.68 16.29
C LYS A 106 -7.71 10.90 16.72
N ARG A 107 -7.92 9.91 17.56
CA ARG A 107 -6.87 8.95 17.93
C ARG A 107 -6.83 7.82 16.92
N TYR A 108 -5.65 7.57 16.39
CA TYR A 108 -5.37 6.48 15.46
C TYR A 108 -4.56 5.41 16.19
N ARG A 109 -4.94 4.15 16.03
CA ARG A 109 -4.42 3.00 16.76
C ARG A 109 -4.25 1.80 15.80
N GLY A 110 -3.75 0.68 16.34
CA GLY A 110 -3.66 -0.57 15.60
C GLY A 110 -2.37 -0.71 14.79
N TYR A 111 -1.37 0.14 15.04
CA TYR A 111 -0.05 0.07 14.41
C TYR A 111 1.08 0.15 15.44
N SER A 112 2.28 -0.26 15.04
CA SER A 112 3.50 -0.20 15.84
C SER A 112 4.65 0.38 15.03
N ALA A 113 5.59 1.08 15.68
CA ALA A 113 6.83 1.51 15.06
C ALA A 113 7.77 0.30 14.88
N VAL A 114 8.32 0.13 13.68
CA VAL A 114 9.26 -0.94 13.33
C VAL A 114 10.70 -0.43 13.40
N ALA A 115 10.95 0.73 12.80
CA ALA A 115 12.29 1.32 12.73
C ALA A 115 12.23 2.83 12.64
N SER A 116 13.31 3.49 13.07
CA SER A 116 13.62 4.88 12.75
C SER A 116 14.57 4.89 11.55
N LEU A 117 14.20 5.63 10.49
CA LEU A 117 14.94 5.60 9.23
C LEU A 117 16.01 6.67 9.16
N TYR A 118 15.62 7.94 9.21
CA TYR A 118 16.54 9.09 9.11
C TYR A 118 15.93 10.34 9.75
N THR A 119 16.77 11.35 9.99
CA THR A 119 16.35 12.64 10.52
C THR A 119 15.85 13.54 9.38
N GLU A 120 14.65 14.10 9.52
CA GLU A 120 14.13 15.15 8.65
C GLU A 120 14.32 16.52 9.29
N ALA A 121 15.14 17.37 8.65
CA ALA A 121 15.36 18.72 9.13
C ALA A 121 14.26 19.66 8.57
N CYS A 122 13.61 20.42 9.45
CA CYS A 122 12.74 21.49 9.01
C CYS A 122 13.59 22.64 8.46
N GLN A 123 13.35 23.02 7.21
CA GLN A 123 14.04 24.13 6.55
C GLN A 123 13.01 25.16 6.08
N ILE A 124 13.23 26.42 6.45
CA ILE A 124 12.41 27.53 5.96
C ILE A 124 13.18 28.24 4.85
N VAL A 125 12.63 28.26 3.67
CA VAL A 125 13.21 28.91 2.50
C VAL A 125 12.30 30.05 2.09
N VAL A 126 12.87 31.23 1.92
CA VAL A 126 12.17 32.42 1.45
C VAL A 126 12.84 33.00 0.22
N ARG A 127 12.14 33.77 -0.55
CA ARG A 127 12.75 34.53 -1.65
C ARG A 127 13.71 35.58 -1.11
N SER A 128 14.80 35.83 -1.81
CA SER A 128 15.83 36.81 -1.39
C SER A 128 15.30 38.25 -1.27
N ASP A 129 14.18 38.54 -1.92
CA ASP A 129 13.50 39.84 -1.93
C ASP A 129 12.26 39.90 -0.99
N SER A 130 12.08 38.89 -0.14
CA SER A 130 10.89 38.80 0.75
C SER A 130 10.85 39.80 1.90
N GLY A 131 12.02 40.37 2.26
CA GLY A 131 12.13 41.29 3.41
C GLY A 131 12.10 40.60 4.79
N ILE A 132 12.21 39.25 4.81
CA ILE A 132 12.30 38.41 6.01
C ILE A 132 13.73 38.04 6.28
#